data_cd44533cc6f1dd7334d9437de76c7e9d
#
_entry.id   cd44533cc6f1dd7334d9437de76c7e9d
#
_cell.length_a   1.000
_cell.length_b   1.000
_cell.length_c   1.000
_cell.angle_alpha   90.00
_cell.angle_beta   90.00
_cell.angle_gamma   90.00
#
_symmetry.space_group_name_H-M   'P 1'
#
loop_
_entity.id
_entity.type
_entity.pdbx_description
1 polymer ?
#
loop_
_entity_poly.entity_id
_entity_poly.type
_entity_poly.pdbx_seq_one_letter_code
_entity_poly.pdbx_strand_id
1 'polypeptide(L)'
;MENSMSRILIETTVRQTLKGLKENPKRSIRNLVDMSLHFSEGRFQSHFFQTARTMLEHEDSAYYSLVEHSPSHIETEHLVKFGMNLGYNSCTWGAQRIRANEKQLGFNIPWTVLFQMDDLQCLDHLFEYDSAITEG
;
A
#
# COMPACT_ATOMS: atom_id res chain seq x y z
N MET A 1 -17.24 8.72 -6.61
CA MET A 1 -16.85 8.24 -7.96
C MET A 1 -15.37 7.90 -7.89
N GLU A 2 -14.99 6.68 -8.22
CA GLU A 2 -13.59 6.26 -8.24
C GLU A 2 -12.84 7.13 -9.27
N ASN A 3 -11.71 7.73 -8.89
CA ASN A 3 -10.93 8.53 -9.84
C ASN A 3 -10.07 7.59 -10.70
N SER A 4 -10.64 7.13 -11.82
CA SER A 4 -10.01 6.23 -12.77
C SER A 4 -8.63 6.71 -13.23
N MET A 5 -8.44 8.02 -13.38
CA MET A 5 -7.16 8.61 -13.80
C MET A 5 -6.07 8.43 -12.72
N SER A 6 -6.41 8.68 -11.46
CA SER A 6 -5.46 8.49 -10.35
C SER A 6 -5.06 7.02 -10.21
N ARG A 7 -6.01 6.10 -10.39
CA ARG A 7 -5.73 4.66 -10.36
C ARG A 7 -4.75 4.24 -11.45
N ILE A 8 -5.00 4.67 -12.69
CA ILE A 8 -4.13 4.36 -13.84
C ILE A 8 -2.73 4.93 -13.63
N LEU A 9 -2.63 6.16 -13.12
CA LEU A 9 -1.35 6.81 -12.85
C LEU A 9 -0.55 6.05 -11.79
N ILE A 10 -1.18 5.67 -10.67
CA ILE A 10 -0.52 4.92 -9.60
C ILE A 10 -0.10 3.54 -10.09
N GLU A 11 -0.97 2.82 -10.84
CA GLU A 11 -0.61 1.51 -11.38
C GLU A 11 0.58 1.59 -12.35
N THR A 12 0.56 2.56 -13.26
CA THR A 12 1.66 2.79 -14.19
C THR A 12 2.97 3.06 -13.44
N THR A 13 2.90 3.85 -12.38
CA THR A 13 4.03 4.14 -11.51
C THR A 13 4.58 2.91 -10.82
N VAL A 14 3.70 2.11 -10.21
CA VAL A 14 4.11 0.85 -9.55
C VAL A 14 4.82 -0.06 -10.57
N ARG A 15 4.25 -0.25 -11.76
CA ARG A 15 4.86 -1.06 -12.83
C ARG A 15 6.22 -0.53 -13.27
N GLN A 16 6.35 0.77 -13.47
CA GLN A 16 7.62 1.40 -13.83
C GLN A 16 8.67 1.26 -12.72
N THR A 17 8.27 1.43 -11.47
CA THR A 17 9.17 1.24 -10.33
C THR A 17 9.67 -0.20 -10.26
N LEU A 18 8.80 -1.20 -10.37
CA LEU A 18 9.18 -2.61 -10.35
C LEU A 18 10.15 -2.97 -11.48
N LYS A 19 9.94 -2.40 -12.66
CA LYS A 19 10.89 -2.55 -13.77
C LYS A 19 12.23 -1.89 -13.44
N GLY A 20 12.20 -0.67 -12.95
CA GLY A 20 13.40 0.09 -12.60
C GLY A 20 14.19 -0.50 -11.43
N LEU A 21 13.55 -1.22 -10.50
CA LEU A 21 14.23 -1.90 -9.39
C LEU A 21 15.26 -2.92 -9.87
N LYS A 22 15.03 -3.56 -11.02
CA LYS A 22 15.97 -4.52 -11.62
C LYS A 22 17.19 -3.85 -12.24
N GLU A 23 17.07 -2.59 -12.65
CA GLU A 23 18.12 -1.84 -13.36
C GLU A 23 18.89 -0.90 -12.42
N ASN A 24 18.15 -0.16 -11.58
CA ASN A 24 18.71 0.80 -10.63
C ASN A 24 17.81 0.90 -9.40
N PRO A 25 17.99 0.00 -8.40
CA PRO A 25 17.13 -0.07 -7.23
C PRO A 25 17.10 1.24 -6.44
N LYS A 26 18.24 1.84 -6.19
CA LYS A 26 18.35 3.08 -5.41
C LYS A 26 17.52 4.23 -6.00
N ARG A 27 17.64 4.45 -7.31
CA ARG A 27 16.87 5.49 -8.01
C ARG A 27 15.38 5.19 -8.01
N SER A 28 15.01 3.93 -8.22
CA SER A 28 13.62 3.50 -8.29
C SER A 28 12.91 3.61 -6.95
N ILE A 29 13.58 3.20 -5.86
CA ILE A 29 13.07 3.35 -4.50
C ILE A 29 12.88 4.84 -4.16
N ARG A 30 13.87 5.68 -4.44
CA ARG A 30 13.76 7.12 -4.22
C ARG A 30 12.58 7.73 -4.97
N ASN A 31 12.47 7.45 -6.26
CA ASN A 31 11.37 7.97 -7.08
C ASN A 31 10.00 7.52 -6.57
N LEU A 32 9.88 6.26 -6.12
CA LEU A 32 8.63 5.76 -5.53
C LEU A 32 8.24 6.53 -4.27
N VAL A 33 9.19 6.74 -3.39
CA VAL A 33 8.96 7.46 -2.12
C VAL A 33 8.64 8.93 -2.38
N ASP A 34 9.41 9.60 -3.24
CA ASP A 34 9.20 11.02 -3.56
C ASP A 34 7.82 11.24 -4.20
N MET A 35 7.40 10.32 -5.08
CA MET A 35 6.10 10.38 -5.68
C MET A 35 4.98 10.10 -4.66
N SER A 36 5.15 9.13 -3.79
CA SER A 36 4.19 8.85 -2.72
C SER A 36 3.99 10.06 -1.81
N LEU A 37 5.08 10.77 -1.47
CA LEU A 37 5.02 12.02 -0.71
C LEU A 37 4.31 13.14 -1.48
N HIS A 38 4.56 13.25 -2.79
CA HIS A 38 3.93 14.27 -3.63
C HIS A 38 2.40 14.08 -3.72
N PHE A 39 1.92 12.84 -3.77
CA PHE A 39 0.49 12.53 -3.81
C PHE A 39 -0.15 12.33 -2.43
N SER A 40 0.63 12.48 -1.35
CA SER A 40 0.08 12.33 0.00
C SER A 40 -0.81 13.51 0.38
N GLU A 41 -1.99 13.21 0.90
CA GLU A 41 -2.94 14.20 1.40
C GLU A 41 -3.15 14.02 2.90
N GLY A 42 -2.99 15.11 3.63
CA GLY A 42 -3.22 15.16 5.06
C GLY A 42 -2.08 14.55 5.89
N ARG A 43 -2.16 14.84 7.19
CA ARG A 43 -1.07 14.57 8.16
C ARG A 43 -0.68 13.09 8.25
N PHE A 44 -1.65 12.19 8.20
CA PHE A 44 -1.40 10.76 8.35
C PHE A 44 -0.59 10.20 7.19
N GLN A 45 -1.01 10.46 5.94
CA GLN A 45 -0.32 9.95 4.76
C GLN A 45 1.09 10.53 4.65
N SER A 46 1.25 11.83 4.88
CA SER A 46 2.55 12.47 4.87
C SER A 46 3.50 11.87 5.89
N HIS A 47 3.02 11.60 7.12
CA HIS A 47 3.83 10.98 8.16
C HIS A 47 4.21 9.53 7.81
N PHE A 48 3.26 8.75 7.28
CA PHE A 48 3.52 7.38 6.83
C PHE A 48 4.62 7.34 5.75
N PHE A 49 4.50 8.15 4.70
CA PHE A 49 5.49 8.16 3.62
C PHE A 49 6.83 8.78 4.03
N GLN A 50 6.85 9.72 4.97
CA GLN A 50 8.12 10.20 5.57
C GLN A 50 8.83 9.09 6.35
N THR A 51 8.09 8.30 7.13
CA THR A 51 8.65 7.15 7.83
C THR A 51 9.19 6.11 6.84
N ALA A 52 8.43 5.77 5.81
CA ALA A 52 8.88 4.88 4.74
C ALA A 52 10.15 5.41 4.05
N ARG A 53 10.22 6.72 3.80
CA ARG A 53 11.42 7.37 3.27
C ARG A 53 12.64 7.13 4.15
N THR A 54 12.52 7.42 5.44
CA THR A 54 13.62 7.23 6.39
C THR A 54 14.10 5.76 6.44
N MET A 55 13.17 4.80 6.40
CA MET A 55 13.51 3.38 6.37
C MET A 55 14.23 2.95 5.09
N LEU A 56 13.91 3.58 3.96
CA LEU A 56 14.41 3.22 2.63
C LEU A 56 15.60 4.09 2.16
N GLU A 57 15.98 5.14 2.90
CA GLU A 57 17.19 5.93 2.63
C GLU A 57 18.48 5.20 3.01
N HIS A 58 18.41 4.26 3.95
CA HIS A 58 19.53 3.45 4.39
C HIS A 58 19.65 2.17 3.58
N GLU A 59 20.61 2.10 2.68
CA GLU A 59 20.83 0.96 1.78
C GLU A 59 21.20 -0.34 2.50
N ASP A 60 21.71 -0.24 3.71
CA ASP A 60 22.04 -1.36 4.61
C ASP A 60 20.86 -1.83 5.47
N SER A 61 19.72 -1.17 5.37
CA SER A 61 18.55 -1.56 6.13
C SER A 61 17.87 -2.81 5.57
N ALA A 62 17.28 -3.62 6.46
CA ALA A 62 16.48 -4.77 6.07
C ALA A 62 15.28 -4.41 5.18
N TYR A 63 14.71 -3.22 5.35
CA TYR A 63 13.61 -2.72 4.54
C TYR A 63 14.04 -2.39 3.11
N TYR A 64 15.20 -1.75 2.96
CA TYR A 64 15.77 -1.49 1.64
C TYR A 64 16.05 -2.80 0.90
N SER A 65 16.74 -3.73 1.54
CA SER A 65 17.07 -5.05 1.00
C SER A 65 15.79 -5.83 0.60
N LEU A 66 14.74 -5.78 1.41
CA LEU A 66 13.46 -6.41 1.10
C LEU A 66 12.85 -5.84 -0.20
N VAL A 67 12.80 -4.52 -0.34
CA VAL A 67 12.24 -3.86 -1.53
C VAL A 67 13.09 -4.13 -2.76
N GLU A 68 14.42 -4.03 -2.63
CA GLU A 68 15.37 -4.26 -3.72
C GLU A 68 15.26 -5.67 -4.30
N HIS A 69 15.17 -6.69 -3.43
CA HIS A 69 15.16 -8.09 -3.85
C HIS A 69 13.78 -8.65 -4.18
N SER A 70 12.70 -7.96 -3.80
CA SER A 70 11.34 -8.46 -4.04
C SER A 70 11.04 -8.81 -5.50
N PRO A 71 11.49 -8.04 -6.54
CA PRO A 71 11.19 -8.38 -7.93
C PRO A 71 11.92 -9.62 -8.48
N SER A 72 12.91 -10.14 -7.76
CA SER A 72 13.61 -11.37 -8.13
C SER A 72 13.00 -12.63 -7.53
N HIS A 73 12.15 -12.48 -6.50
CA HIS A 73 11.56 -13.61 -5.76
C HIS A 73 10.04 -13.69 -5.89
N ILE A 74 9.39 -12.59 -6.27
CA ILE A 74 7.93 -12.48 -6.33
C ILE A 74 7.52 -12.12 -7.76
N GLU A 75 6.48 -12.75 -8.26
CA GLU A 75 5.91 -12.46 -9.56
C GLU A 75 5.46 -11.00 -9.66
N THR A 76 5.76 -10.35 -10.78
CA THR A 76 5.51 -8.92 -10.98
C THR A 76 4.04 -8.54 -10.76
N GLU A 77 3.10 -9.37 -11.23
CA GLU A 77 1.65 -9.07 -11.06
C GLU A 77 1.21 -9.12 -9.60
N HIS A 78 1.79 -9.99 -8.77
CA HIS A 78 1.53 -10.00 -7.33
C HIS A 78 2.07 -8.72 -6.66
N LEU A 79 3.25 -8.27 -7.05
CA LEU A 79 3.80 -7.01 -6.54
C LEU A 79 2.98 -5.79 -6.99
N VAL A 80 2.48 -5.79 -8.22
CA VAL A 80 1.57 -4.74 -8.72
C VAL A 80 0.28 -4.74 -7.91
N LYS A 81 -0.33 -5.91 -7.71
CA LYS A 81 -1.54 -6.06 -6.90
C LYS A 81 -1.33 -5.57 -5.46
N PHE A 82 -0.22 -5.94 -4.84
CA PHE A 82 0.15 -5.46 -3.51
C PHE A 82 0.32 -3.93 -3.49
N GLY A 83 1.08 -3.36 -4.42
CA GLY A 83 1.29 -1.91 -4.53
C GLY A 83 0.00 -1.13 -4.75
N MET A 84 -0.92 -1.68 -5.56
CA MET A 84 -2.23 -1.07 -5.78
C MET A 84 -3.13 -1.17 -4.55
N ASN A 85 -3.12 -2.30 -3.85
CA ASN A 85 -3.91 -2.46 -2.62
C ASN A 85 -3.40 -1.52 -1.52
N LEU A 86 -2.10 -1.45 -1.32
CA LEU A 86 -1.51 -0.57 -0.32
C LEU A 86 -1.61 0.91 -0.73
N GLY A 87 -1.11 1.26 -1.91
CA GLY A 87 -0.98 2.65 -2.33
C GLY A 87 -2.31 3.30 -2.71
N TYR A 88 -3.08 2.65 -3.58
CA TYR A 88 -4.34 3.21 -4.06
C TYR A 88 -5.53 2.85 -3.18
N ASN A 89 -5.82 1.55 -3.02
CA ASN A 89 -7.02 1.12 -2.33
C ASN A 89 -7.03 1.50 -0.85
N SER A 90 -5.90 1.36 -0.14
CA SER A 90 -5.83 1.66 1.30
C SER A 90 -5.43 3.11 1.57
N CYS A 91 -4.25 3.55 1.09
CA CYS A 91 -3.68 4.83 1.50
C CYS A 91 -4.24 6.04 0.76
N THR A 92 -4.88 5.88 -0.41
CA THR A 92 -5.43 7.00 -1.18
C THR A 92 -6.95 6.99 -1.15
N TRP A 93 -7.57 6.19 -1.99
CA TRP A 93 -9.02 6.18 -2.17
C TRP A 93 -9.79 5.65 -0.95
N GLY A 94 -9.32 4.55 -0.35
CA GLY A 94 -9.92 3.99 0.86
C GLY A 94 -9.86 4.95 2.05
N ALA A 95 -8.71 5.58 2.26
CA ALA A 95 -8.54 6.58 3.33
C ALA A 95 -9.49 7.78 3.14
N GLN A 96 -9.70 8.24 1.91
CA GLN A 96 -10.65 9.31 1.62
C GLN A 96 -12.09 8.89 1.92
N ARG A 97 -12.47 7.67 1.54
CA ARG A 97 -13.81 7.13 1.84
C ARG A 97 -14.06 6.97 3.33
N ILE A 98 -13.10 6.41 4.06
CA ILE A 98 -13.21 6.27 5.52
C ILE A 98 -13.47 7.63 6.15
N ARG A 99 -12.67 8.66 5.82
CA ARG A 99 -12.85 10.01 6.37
C ARG A 99 -14.19 10.66 6.01
N ALA A 100 -14.69 10.39 4.79
CA ALA A 100 -16.01 10.87 4.40
C ALA A 100 -17.11 10.19 5.21
N ASN A 101 -17.02 8.88 5.40
CA ASN A 101 -17.96 8.11 6.19
C ASN A 101 -17.90 8.45 7.68
N GLU A 102 -16.71 8.67 8.25
CA GLU A 102 -16.53 9.13 9.64
C GLU A 102 -17.27 10.44 9.90
N LYS A 103 -17.18 11.39 8.96
CA LYS A 103 -17.91 12.67 9.07
C LYS A 103 -19.43 12.50 9.05
N GLN A 104 -19.91 11.52 8.26
CA GLN A 104 -21.33 11.24 8.13
C GLN A 104 -21.88 10.46 9.33
N LEU A 105 -21.12 9.51 9.84
CA LEU A 105 -21.54 8.59 10.90
C LEU A 105 -21.27 9.14 12.29
N GLY A 106 -20.33 10.09 12.43
CA GLY A 106 -19.99 10.72 13.72
C GLY A 106 -19.10 9.86 14.64
N PHE A 107 -18.49 8.79 14.12
CA PHE A 107 -17.53 7.98 14.86
C PHE A 107 -16.34 7.58 13.97
N ASN A 108 -15.22 7.19 14.60
CA ASN A 108 -14.02 6.77 13.89
C ASN A 108 -14.18 5.34 13.36
N ILE A 109 -13.84 5.13 12.10
CA ILE A 109 -13.85 3.82 11.44
C ILE A 109 -12.43 3.25 11.46
N PRO A 110 -12.21 2.00 11.93
CA PRO A 110 -10.92 1.34 11.82
C PRO A 110 -10.52 1.20 10.35
N TRP A 111 -9.33 1.65 10.01
CA TRP A 111 -8.81 1.52 8.65
C TRP A 111 -7.96 0.26 8.44
N THR A 112 -7.61 -0.41 9.54
CA THR A 112 -6.88 -1.68 9.55
C THR A 112 -7.55 -2.63 10.52
N VAL A 113 -7.81 -3.85 10.08
CA VAL A 113 -8.29 -4.94 10.92
C VAL A 113 -7.20 -6.02 10.92
N LEU A 114 -6.73 -6.40 12.09
CA LEU A 114 -5.74 -7.46 12.27
C LEU A 114 -6.42 -8.73 12.75
N PHE A 115 -6.40 -9.78 11.95
CA PHE A 115 -6.83 -11.11 12.35
C PHE A 115 -5.62 -11.86 12.94
N GLN A 116 -5.67 -12.14 14.22
CA GLN A 116 -4.68 -12.99 14.88
C GLN A 116 -5.17 -14.43 14.82
N MET A 117 -4.40 -15.29 14.17
CA MET A 117 -4.73 -16.71 14.00
C MET A 117 -3.65 -17.55 14.66
N ASP A 118 -4.06 -18.41 15.59
CA ASP A 118 -3.15 -19.26 16.35
C ASP A 118 -2.91 -20.62 15.67
N ASP A 119 -3.75 -20.99 14.68
CA ASP A 119 -3.71 -22.29 14.01
C ASP A 119 -4.05 -22.14 12.51
N LEU A 120 -3.49 -23.03 11.68
CA LEU A 120 -3.79 -23.12 10.25
C LEU A 120 -5.25 -23.49 9.96
N GLN A 121 -5.95 -24.11 10.90
CA GLN A 121 -7.39 -24.39 10.78
C GLN A 121 -8.24 -23.13 10.72
N CYS A 122 -7.74 -22.02 11.25
CA CYS A 122 -8.42 -20.73 11.14
C CYS A 122 -8.47 -20.19 9.69
N LEU A 123 -7.66 -20.75 8.77
CA LEU A 123 -7.69 -20.37 7.36
C LEU A 123 -9.02 -20.74 6.67
N ASP A 124 -9.71 -21.77 7.16
CA ASP A 124 -11.01 -22.17 6.63
C ASP A 124 -12.09 -21.09 6.84
N HIS A 125 -11.92 -20.23 7.86
CA HIS A 125 -12.79 -19.09 8.15
C HIS A 125 -12.44 -17.79 7.42
N LEU A 126 -11.34 -17.75 6.67
CA LEU A 126 -10.92 -16.53 5.95
C LEU A 126 -11.99 -16.04 4.97
N PHE A 127 -12.68 -16.96 4.30
CA PHE A 127 -13.78 -16.61 3.38
C PHE A 127 -14.97 -15.99 4.10
N GLU A 128 -15.28 -16.44 5.32
CA GLU A 128 -16.36 -15.88 6.13
C GLU A 128 -16.01 -14.46 6.58
N TYR A 129 -14.73 -14.22 6.98
CA TYR A 129 -14.27 -12.88 7.34
C TYR A 129 -14.23 -11.94 6.13
N ASP A 130 -13.80 -12.41 4.96
CA ASP A 130 -13.78 -11.63 3.72
C ASP A 130 -15.21 -11.23 3.32
N SER A 131 -16.17 -12.17 3.41
CA SER A 131 -17.59 -11.88 3.19
C SER A 131 -18.12 -10.83 4.16
N ALA A 132 -17.88 -10.99 5.45
CA ALA A 132 -18.36 -10.06 6.46
C ALA A 132 -17.79 -8.64 6.27
N ILE A 133 -16.51 -8.51 5.87
CA ILE A 133 -15.89 -7.21 5.56
C ILE A 133 -16.49 -6.60 4.29
N THR A 134 -16.87 -7.42 3.32
CA THR A 134 -17.40 -6.95 2.04
C THR A 134 -18.87 -6.51 2.16
N GLU A 135 -19.63 -7.14 3.05
CA GLU A 135 -21.06 -6.84 3.30
C GLU A 135 -21.29 -5.65 4.24
N GLY A 136 -20.34 -5.29 5.08
CA GLY A 136 -20.40 -4.17 6.05
C GLY A 136 -19.92 -2.87 5.49
#